data_bcc3e835c5041379704df600d395a569
#
_entry.id   bcc3e835c5041379704df600d395a569
#
_cell.length_a   1.000
_cell.length_b   1.000
_cell.length_c   1.000
_cell.angle_alpha   90.00
_cell.angle_beta   90.00
_cell.angle_gamma   90.00
#
_symmetry.space_group_name_H-M   'P 1'
#
loop_
_entity.id
_entity.type
_entity.pdbx_description
1 polymer ?
#
loop_
_entity_poly.entity_id
_entity_poly.type
_entity_poly.pdbx_seq_one_letter_code
_entity_poly.pdbx_strand_id
1 'polypeptide(L)'
;MIIQLIRYFKHAIIFNPSSAIRVAVLLAAMLAYGTTGFLYFELSENPDLSWTDGLWYTLVTMTTVGYGDFFPKTSAGRFLVGWPVMFFGIGLLGYALSMIAAALVTEKSKELKGMMTFSLKDHLVIFNFPGVTMIERVIEELRLDSCFGRERQVVLIDDDLAELPAELQKLHVHFVKGNPTRDETLKRASIDEATHAVILSKKPGDPASDNLNISITLAIEGRSRKVNTVVECMDPATEELLRKAGCDRIVCTSRFGANFMSQELLNPGVQEVLDDLLSSRKGQQFYFVPFQGSPAPFSAVADACRGRGHLALGVSRADGVRINPQQDFQVSEGERVITVGPSRLAVLSV
;
A
#
# COMPACT_ATOMS: atom_id res chain seq x y z
N MET A 1 -10.07 17.13 2.18
CA MET A 1 -10.06 17.36 3.64
C MET A 1 -11.47 17.26 4.25
N ILE A 2 -12.46 18.04 3.83
CA ILE A 2 -13.84 18.02 4.39
C ILE A 2 -14.54 16.65 4.21
N ILE A 3 -14.42 16.00 3.04
CA ILE A 3 -15.03 14.69 2.76
C ILE A 3 -14.40 13.58 3.63
N GLN A 4 -13.12 13.63 3.90
CA GLN A 4 -12.46 12.72 4.82
C GLN A 4 -12.95 12.94 6.26
N LEU A 5 -13.09 14.19 6.68
CA LEU A 5 -13.65 14.52 8.01
C LEU A 5 -15.07 13.98 8.20
N ILE A 6 -15.93 14.12 7.19
CA ILE A 6 -17.30 13.58 7.21
C ILE A 6 -17.31 12.06 7.25
N ARG A 7 -16.37 11.40 6.54
CA ARG A 7 -16.21 9.94 6.59
C ARG A 7 -15.76 9.48 7.99
N TYR A 8 -14.84 10.21 8.63
CA TYR A 8 -14.39 9.94 9.99
C TYR A 8 -15.49 10.18 11.04
N PHE A 9 -16.30 11.23 10.91
CA PHE A 9 -17.45 11.45 11.78
C PHE A 9 -18.47 10.31 11.68
N LYS A 10 -18.78 9.83 10.47
CA LYS A 10 -19.63 8.64 10.30
C LYS A 10 -19.03 7.40 10.99
N HIS A 11 -17.73 7.17 10.89
CA HIS A 11 -17.08 6.03 11.55
C HIS A 11 -17.08 6.15 13.07
N ALA A 12 -16.81 7.32 13.64
CA ALA A 12 -16.86 7.54 15.09
C ALA A 12 -18.26 7.25 15.67
N ILE A 13 -19.31 7.62 14.97
CA ILE A 13 -20.71 7.33 15.33
C ILE A 13 -21.01 5.83 15.22
N ILE A 14 -20.45 5.13 14.24
CA ILE A 14 -20.67 3.69 14.01
C ILE A 14 -19.96 2.84 15.08
N PHE A 15 -18.75 3.24 15.54
CA PHE A 15 -17.95 2.46 16.49
C PHE A 15 -18.48 2.51 17.94
N ASN A 16 -19.08 3.60 18.36
CA ASN A 16 -19.70 3.72 19.69
C ASN A 16 -20.91 4.67 19.64
N PRO A 17 -22.00 4.28 18.98
CA PRO A 17 -23.11 5.17 18.70
C PRO A 17 -23.75 5.71 19.98
N SER A 18 -23.76 4.91 21.05
CA SER A 18 -24.33 5.35 22.34
C SER A 18 -23.52 6.49 22.99
N SER A 19 -22.19 6.50 22.85
CA SER A 19 -21.35 7.57 23.40
C SER A 19 -21.40 8.84 22.56
N ALA A 20 -21.36 8.72 21.23
CA ALA A 20 -21.47 9.87 20.33
C ALA A 20 -22.84 10.56 20.45
N ILE A 21 -23.92 9.79 20.52
CA ILE A 21 -25.27 10.32 20.73
C ILE A 21 -25.39 11.03 22.08
N ARG A 22 -24.85 10.44 23.16
CA ARG A 22 -24.85 11.09 24.49
C ARG A 22 -24.13 12.42 24.47
N VAL A 23 -22.94 12.49 23.85
CA VAL A 23 -22.19 13.75 23.73
C VAL A 23 -22.97 14.78 22.90
N ALA A 24 -23.57 14.38 21.79
CA ALA A 24 -24.37 15.27 20.96
C ALA A 24 -25.58 15.80 21.72
N VAL A 25 -26.27 14.94 22.49
CA VAL A 25 -27.41 15.35 23.33
C VAL A 25 -26.97 16.32 24.43
N LEU A 26 -25.85 16.05 25.11
CA LEU A 26 -25.32 16.94 26.13
C LEU A 26 -24.90 18.30 25.55
N LEU A 27 -24.24 18.30 24.39
CA LEU A 27 -23.92 19.55 23.68
C LEU A 27 -25.17 20.35 23.30
N ALA A 28 -26.17 19.70 22.76
CA ALA A 28 -27.44 20.34 22.42
C ALA A 28 -28.16 20.90 23.68
N ALA A 29 -28.17 20.13 24.77
CA ALA A 29 -28.74 20.56 26.05
C ALA A 29 -27.99 21.77 26.62
N MET A 30 -26.64 21.77 26.53
CA MET A 30 -25.81 22.89 26.99
C MET A 30 -26.02 24.15 26.15
N LEU A 31 -26.15 24.02 24.84
CA LEU A 31 -26.47 25.13 23.94
C LEU A 31 -27.87 25.68 24.24
N ALA A 32 -28.86 24.81 24.40
CA ALA A 32 -30.22 25.24 24.79
C ALA A 32 -30.25 25.94 26.13
N TYR A 33 -29.57 25.37 27.14
CA TYR A 33 -29.47 25.97 28.46
C TYR A 33 -28.81 27.36 28.45
N GLY A 34 -27.64 27.48 27.81
CA GLY A 34 -26.87 28.73 27.72
C GLY A 34 -27.64 29.81 26.96
N THR A 35 -28.25 29.44 25.82
CA THR A 35 -29.04 30.36 24.98
C THR A 35 -30.28 30.85 25.71
N THR A 36 -31.08 29.93 26.23
CA THR A 36 -32.34 30.31 26.92
C THR A 36 -32.07 31.04 28.23
N GLY A 37 -31.06 30.60 29.00
CA GLY A 37 -30.67 31.27 30.22
C GLY A 37 -30.12 32.68 29.99
N PHE A 38 -29.27 32.85 28.97
CA PHE A 38 -28.75 34.18 28.62
C PHE A 38 -29.91 35.14 28.25
N LEU A 39 -30.80 34.73 27.38
CA LEU A 39 -31.98 35.55 27.02
C LEU A 39 -32.86 35.83 28.20
N TYR A 40 -33.15 34.84 29.06
CA TYR A 40 -34.02 35.01 30.21
C TYR A 40 -33.53 36.09 31.19
N PHE A 41 -32.24 36.17 31.46
CA PHE A 41 -31.70 37.13 32.41
C PHE A 41 -31.29 38.47 31.79
N GLU A 42 -30.97 38.52 30.47
CA GLU A 42 -30.40 39.73 29.85
C GLU A 42 -31.41 40.51 28.97
N LEU A 43 -32.56 39.91 28.59
CA LEU A 43 -33.61 40.60 27.81
C LEU A 43 -34.17 41.82 28.53
N SER A 44 -34.19 41.85 29.87
CA SER A 44 -34.63 43.00 30.65
C SER A 44 -33.68 44.19 30.54
N GLU A 45 -32.41 43.97 30.35
CA GLU A 45 -31.36 44.99 30.20
C GLU A 45 -31.11 45.37 28.73
N ASN A 46 -31.38 44.45 27.80
CA ASN A 46 -31.24 44.66 26.37
C ASN A 46 -32.37 44.00 25.61
N PRO A 47 -33.45 44.70 25.34
CA PRO A 47 -34.64 44.11 24.64
C PRO A 47 -34.42 43.72 23.20
N ASP A 48 -33.33 44.19 22.56
CA ASP A 48 -32.99 43.90 21.15
C ASP A 48 -32.29 42.54 20.97
N LEU A 49 -32.01 41.82 22.05
CA LEU A 49 -31.37 40.51 21.99
C LEU A 49 -32.24 39.48 21.27
N SER A 50 -31.65 38.81 20.29
CA SER A 50 -32.27 37.74 19.52
C SER A 50 -31.82 36.36 20.00
N TRP A 51 -32.54 35.34 19.57
CA TRP A 51 -32.16 33.94 19.80
C TRP A 51 -30.79 33.60 19.23
N THR A 52 -30.43 34.20 18.12
CA THR A 52 -29.12 34.03 17.47
C THR A 52 -28.00 34.61 18.29
N ASP A 53 -28.21 35.71 18.98
CA ASP A 53 -27.20 36.34 19.86
C ASP A 53 -26.97 35.50 21.12
N GLY A 54 -28.01 34.92 21.69
CA GLY A 54 -27.88 33.99 22.80
C GLY A 54 -27.15 32.69 22.42
N LEU A 55 -27.46 32.14 21.23
CA LEU A 55 -26.78 30.99 20.70
C LEU A 55 -25.30 31.29 20.42
N TRP A 56 -25.02 32.44 19.81
CA TRP A 56 -23.69 32.93 19.54
C TRP A 56 -22.87 33.09 20.83
N TYR A 57 -23.42 33.79 21.83
CA TYR A 57 -22.81 33.93 23.14
C TYR A 57 -22.43 32.56 23.73
N THR A 58 -23.35 31.62 23.72
CA THR A 58 -23.13 30.28 24.29
C THR A 58 -22.04 29.54 23.56
N LEU A 59 -22.03 29.55 22.21
CA LEU A 59 -21.00 28.92 21.39
C LEU A 59 -19.61 29.54 21.65
N VAL A 60 -19.53 30.87 21.61
CA VAL A 60 -18.26 31.59 21.77
C VAL A 60 -17.69 31.42 23.19
N THR A 61 -18.56 31.36 24.19
CA THR A 61 -18.17 31.11 25.58
C THR A 61 -17.71 29.67 25.81
N MET A 62 -18.49 28.71 25.29
CA MET A 62 -18.22 27.28 25.39
C MET A 62 -16.91 26.88 24.68
N THR A 63 -16.61 27.54 23.54
CA THR A 63 -15.37 27.34 22.79
C THR A 63 -14.19 28.14 23.31
N THR A 64 -14.37 28.90 24.40
CA THR A 64 -13.34 29.77 25.03
C THR A 64 -12.82 30.89 24.15
N VAL A 65 -13.50 31.24 23.04
CA VAL A 65 -13.08 32.31 22.14
C VAL A 65 -13.34 33.68 22.77
N GLY A 66 -14.54 33.92 23.33
CA GLY A 66 -14.88 35.09 24.13
C GLY A 66 -14.66 36.43 23.44
N TYR A 67 -15.28 36.69 22.29
CA TYR A 67 -15.14 37.96 21.58
C TYR A 67 -15.54 39.18 22.42
N GLY A 68 -16.42 39.00 23.45
CA GLY A 68 -16.86 40.08 24.32
C GLY A 68 -17.90 40.99 23.70
N ASP A 69 -18.47 40.63 22.59
CA ASP A 69 -19.58 41.29 21.89
C ASP A 69 -20.89 41.07 22.63
N PHE A 70 -21.13 39.85 23.12
CA PHE A 70 -22.22 39.49 23.99
C PHE A 70 -21.70 38.86 25.28
N PHE A 71 -22.19 39.40 26.44
CA PHE A 71 -21.83 38.86 27.75
C PHE A 71 -22.92 39.21 28.78
N PRO A 72 -23.10 38.40 29.85
CA PRO A 72 -24.10 38.68 30.86
C PRO A 72 -23.71 39.90 31.70
N LYS A 73 -24.65 40.88 31.77
CA LYS A 73 -24.50 42.09 32.60
C LYS A 73 -25.09 41.90 33.99
N THR A 74 -26.19 41.14 34.08
CA THR A 74 -26.85 40.84 35.34
C THR A 74 -26.04 39.88 36.20
N SER A 75 -26.07 40.03 37.52
CA SER A 75 -25.41 39.11 38.45
C SER A 75 -25.95 37.70 38.33
N ALA A 76 -27.26 37.50 38.13
CA ALA A 76 -27.88 36.23 37.93
C ALA A 76 -27.41 35.56 36.62
N GLY A 77 -27.37 36.29 35.50
CA GLY A 77 -26.83 35.82 34.21
C GLY A 77 -25.40 35.37 34.31
N ARG A 78 -24.55 36.11 35.04
CA ARG A 78 -23.14 35.72 35.23
C ARG A 78 -22.95 34.42 36.00
N PHE A 79 -23.61 34.28 37.14
CA PHE A 79 -23.41 33.13 38.04
C PHE A 79 -24.26 31.91 37.67
N LEU A 80 -25.51 32.12 37.22
CA LEU A 80 -26.40 31.00 36.89
C LEU A 80 -26.28 30.51 35.46
N VAL A 81 -25.75 31.34 34.53
CA VAL A 81 -25.62 30.95 33.13
C VAL A 81 -24.15 30.97 32.71
N GLY A 82 -23.43 32.08 32.87
CA GLY A 82 -22.06 32.23 32.43
C GLY A 82 -21.12 31.20 33.07
N TRP A 83 -21.13 31.06 34.37
CA TRP A 83 -20.33 30.09 35.09
C TRP A 83 -20.56 28.63 34.67
N PRO A 84 -21.81 28.12 34.63
CA PRO A 84 -22.08 26.76 34.15
C PRO A 84 -21.66 26.55 32.69
N VAL A 85 -21.92 27.52 31.81
CA VAL A 85 -21.52 27.41 30.39
C VAL A 85 -20.02 27.35 30.25
N MET A 86 -19.27 28.19 30.99
CA MET A 86 -17.81 28.15 31.00
C MET A 86 -17.28 26.82 31.52
N PHE A 87 -17.71 26.38 32.70
CA PHE A 87 -17.16 25.22 33.36
C PHE A 87 -17.53 23.90 32.67
N PHE A 88 -18.82 23.68 32.41
CA PHE A 88 -19.28 22.45 31.77
C PHE A 88 -19.07 22.47 30.26
N GLY A 89 -19.11 23.65 29.61
CA GLY A 89 -18.87 23.80 28.20
C GLY A 89 -17.48 23.38 27.78
N ILE A 90 -16.45 23.84 28.50
CA ILE A 90 -15.04 23.45 28.26
C ILE A 90 -14.86 21.95 28.46
N GLY A 91 -15.39 21.38 29.54
CA GLY A 91 -15.30 19.95 29.83
C GLY A 91 -15.94 19.10 28.74
N LEU A 92 -17.13 19.50 28.30
CA LEU A 92 -17.90 18.77 27.28
C LEU A 92 -17.26 18.86 25.90
N LEU A 93 -16.74 20.04 25.53
CA LEU A 93 -16.02 20.23 24.28
C LEU A 93 -14.70 19.43 24.27
N GLY A 94 -13.93 19.47 25.36
CA GLY A 94 -12.71 18.69 25.53
C GLY A 94 -12.97 17.19 25.43
N TYR A 95 -14.04 16.70 26.03
CA TYR A 95 -14.46 15.30 25.91
C TYR A 95 -14.83 14.93 24.47
N ALA A 96 -15.56 15.78 23.76
CA ALA A 96 -15.91 15.56 22.36
C ALA A 96 -14.66 15.48 21.45
N LEU A 97 -13.70 16.40 21.62
CA LEU A 97 -12.44 16.40 20.89
C LEU A 97 -11.58 15.16 21.21
N SER A 98 -11.52 14.78 22.49
CA SER A 98 -10.81 13.56 22.92
C SER A 98 -11.42 12.29 22.29
N MET A 99 -12.74 12.22 22.18
CA MET A 99 -13.41 11.08 21.54
C MET A 99 -13.09 10.99 20.04
N ILE A 100 -13.02 12.13 19.35
CA ILE A 100 -12.61 12.17 17.93
C ILE A 100 -11.15 11.72 17.79
N ALA A 101 -10.26 12.25 18.62
CA ALA A 101 -8.85 11.87 18.61
C ALA A 101 -8.66 10.36 18.89
N ALA A 102 -9.36 9.82 19.87
CA ALA A 102 -9.30 8.39 20.18
C ALA A 102 -9.79 7.51 19.02
N ALA A 103 -10.84 7.94 18.31
CA ALA A 103 -11.34 7.22 17.14
C ALA A 103 -10.30 7.19 16.01
N LEU A 104 -9.64 8.32 15.73
CA LEU A 104 -8.58 8.42 14.72
C LEU A 104 -7.39 7.51 15.03
N VAL A 105 -6.93 7.52 16.28
CA VAL A 105 -5.83 6.66 16.76
C VAL A 105 -6.20 5.19 16.64
N THR A 106 -7.44 4.83 16.99
CA THR A 106 -7.92 3.43 16.92
C THR A 106 -7.97 2.93 15.48
N GLU A 107 -8.44 3.74 14.53
CA GLU A 107 -8.45 3.38 13.10
C GLU A 107 -7.04 3.16 12.56
N LYS A 108 -6.13 4.10 12.85
CA LYS A 108 -4.73 3.96 12.46
C LYS A 108 -4.07 2.71 13.05
N SER A 109 -4.34 2.42 14.32
CA SER A 109 -3.85 1.19 14.96
C SER A 109 -4.38 -0.07 14.30
N LYS A 110 -5.67 -0.11 13.89
CA LYS A 110 -6.23 -1.26 13.16
C LYS A 110 -5.60 -1.45 11.79
N GLU A 111 -5.34 -0.37 11.06
CA GLU A 111 -4.63 -0.42 9.78
C GLU A 111 -3.24 -1.01 9.95
N LEU A 112 -2.45 -0.50 10.90
CA LEU A 112 -1.08 -0.96 11.17
C LEU A 112 -1.03 -2.42 11.65
N LYS A 113 -2.05 -2.87 12.38
CA LYS A 113 -2.18 -4.26 12.84
C LYS A 113 -2.78 -5.20 11.78
N GLY A 114 -2.99 -4.73 10.57
CA GLY A 114 -3.50 -5.53 9.47
C GLY A 114 -4.93 -6.03 9.64
N MET A 115 -5.76 -5.31 10.41
CA MET A 115 -7.16 -5.69 10.66
C MET A 115 -8.13 -5.12 9.61
N MET A 116 -7.65 -4.29 8.69
CA MET A 116 -8.46 -3.67 7.67
C MET A 116 -8.76 -4.62 6.49
N THR A 117 -9.80 -4.29 5.76
CA THR A 117 -10.12 -4.87 4.45
C THR A 117 -9.91 -3.79 3.40
N PHE A 118 -9.19 -4.10 2.37
CA PHE A 118 -8.89 -3.18 1.28
C PHE A 118 -9.78 -3.50 0.06
N SER A 119 -10.08 -2.49 -0.73
CA SER A 119 -10.74 -2.63 -2.04
C SER A 119 -9.86 -1.94 -3.07
N LEU A 120 -8.83 -2.66 -3.52
CA LEU A 120 -7.82 -2.16 -4.44
C LEU A 120 -7.95 -2.87 -5.79
N LYS A 121 -7.43 -2.22 -6.85
CA LYS A 121 -7.35 -2.76 -8.21
C LYS A 121 -5.94 -2.57 -8.75
N ASP A 122 -5.53 -3.46 -9.65
CA ASP A 122 -4.23 -3.39 -10.33
C ASP A 122 -3.03 -3.25 -9.39
N HIS A 123 -3.11 -3.84 -8.19
CA HIS A 123 -2.11 -3.74 -7.15
C HIS A 123 -1.21 -4.99 -7.11
N LEU A 124 -0.11 -4.87 -6.35
CA LEU A 124 0.80 -5.96 -6.01
C LEU A 124 0.44 -6.53 -4.65
N VAL A 125 0.43 -7.85 -4.53
CA VAL A 125 0.35 -8.54 -3.23
C VAL A 125 1.67 -9.23 -2.94
N ILE A 126 2.26 -8.95 -1.78
CA ILE A 126 3.47 -9.63 -1.28
C ILE A 126 3.04 -10.56 -0.16
N PHE A 127 3.45 -11.80 -0.24
CA PHE A 127 3.17 -12.83 0.75
C PHE A 127 4.41 -13.13 1.58
N ASN A 128 4.21 -13.28 2.88
CA ASN A 128 5.20 -13.50 3.92
C ASN A 128 6.13 -12.30 4.16
N PHE A 129 6.61 -12.20 5.40
CA PHE A 129 7.48 -11.13 5.85
C PHE A 129 8.85 -11.68 6.26
N PRO A 130 9.81 -11.83 5.32
CA PRO A 130 11.17 -12.27 5.65
C PRO A 130 12.01 -11.21 6.38
N GLY A 131 11.56 -9.96 6.38
CA GLY A 131 12.23 -8.81 6.98
C GLY A 131 12.02 -7.53 6.18
N VAL A 132 12.21 -6.39 6.84
CA VAL A 132 11.97 -5.06 6.26
C VAL A 132 12.81 -4.85 5.00
N THR A 133 14.12 -5.08 5.09
CA THR A 133 15.08 -4.77 4.02
C THR A 133 14.77 -5.47 2.70
N MET A 134 14.29 -6.73 2.76
CA MET A 134 13.95 -7.48 1.54
C MET A 134 12.72 -6.87 0.85
N ILE A 135 11.66 -6.61 1.61
CA ILE A 135 10.42 -6.04 1.06
C ILE A 135 10.64 -4.62 0.54
N GLU A 136 11.37 -3.79 1.31
CA GLU A 136 11.74 -2.43 0.92
C GLU A 136 12.49 -2.42 -0.41
N ARG A 137 13.53 -3.26 -0.56
CA ARG A 137 14.30 -3.37 -1.80
C ARG A 137 13.43 -3.81 -2.97
N VAL A 138 12.59 -4.83 -2.81
CA VAL A 138 11.68 -5.29 -3.87
C VAL A 138 10.74 -4.18 -4.33
N ILE A 139 10.15 -3.45 -3.40
CA ILE A 139 9.21 -2.36 -3.73
C ILE A 139 9.94 -1.20 -4.40
N GLU A 140 11.09 -0.79 -3.88
CA GLU A 140 11.88 0.30 -4.47
C GLU A 140 12.31 -0.01 -5.89
N GLU A 141 12.86 -1.19 -6.16
CA GLU A 141 13.28 -1.61 -7.50
C GLU A 141 12.09 -1.66 -8.47
N LEU A 142 10.94 -2.21 -8.05
CA LEU A 142 9.74 -2.26 -8.87
C LEU A 142 9.21 -0.86 -9.22
N ARG A 143 9.24 0.08 -8.27
CA ARG A 143 8.75 1.45 -8.48
C ARG A 143 9.61 2.30 -9.41
N LEU A 144 10.84 1.90 -9.63
CA LEU A 144 11.74 2.55 -10.59
C LEU A 144 11.42 2.14 -12.03
N ASP A 145 10.84 0.96 -12.26
CA ASP A 145 10.43 0.53 -13.59
C ASP A 145 9.14 1.24 -14.04
N SER A 146 9.17 1.78 -15.24
CA SER A 146 8.05 2.55 -15.83
C SER A 146 6.79 1.72 -16.06
N CYS A 147 6.91 0.41 -16.27
CA CYS A 147 5.79 -0.50 -16.48
C CYS A 147 5.08 -0.85 -15.19
N PHE A 148 5.79 -0.89 -14.07
CA PHE A 148 5.18 -1.14 -12.77
C PHE A 148 4.45 0.11 -12.25
N GLY A 149 5.05 1.29 -12.37
CA GLY A 149 4.52 2.58 -11.95
C GLY A 149 4.78 2.90 -10.47
N ARG A 150 5.15 4.17 -10.22
CA ARG A 150 5.56 4.64 -8.88
C ARG A 150 4.46 4.60 -7.83
N GLU A 151 3.21 4.76 -8.24
CA GLU A 151 2.05 4.88 -7.35
C GLU A 151 1.28 3.58 -7.16
N ARG A 152 1.76 2.47 -7.74
CA ARG A 152 1.08 1.20 -7.61
C ARG A 152 0.99 0.79 -6.15
N GLN A 153 -0.22 0.46 -5.72
CA GLN A 153 -0.49 0.04 -4.35
C GLN A 153 0.12 -1.33 -4.09
N VAL A 154 0.59 -1.53 -2.87
CA VAL A 154 1.20 -2.78 -2.41
C VAL A 154 0.48 -3.25 -1.16
N VAL A 155 0.11 -4.52 -1.12
CA VAL A 155 -0.47 -5.18 0.05
C VAL A 155 0.47 -6.27 0.52
N LEU A 156 0.88 -6.22 1.78
CA LEU A 156 1.64 -7.28 2.45
C LEU A 156 0.67 -8.18 3.21
N ILE A 157 0.80 -9.49 3.06
CA ILE A 157 0.07 -10.50 3.84
C ILE A 157 1.06 -11.30 4.67
N ASP A 158 0.86 -11.33 5.99
CA ASP A 158 1.63 -12.16 6.90
C ASP A 158 0.80 -12.49 8.16
N ASP A 159 1.01 -13.67 8.75
CA ASP A 159 0.26 -14.12 9.93
C ASP A 159 0.99 -13.86 11.25
N ASP A 160 2.33 -13.76 11.23
CA ASP A 160 3.15 -13.59 12.44
C ASP A 160 3.43 -12.11 12.74
N LEU A 161 3.48 -11.26 11.72
CA LEU A 161 3.79 -9.84 11.89
C LEU A 161 2.76 -9.17 12.81
N ALA A 162 3.23 -8.57 13.90
CA ALA A 162 2.35 -7.94 14.89
C ALA A 162 1.81 -6.59 14.41
N GLU A 163 2.67 -5.80 13.77
CA GLU A 163 2.37 -4.45 13.30
C GLU A 163 3.29 -4.11 12.11
N LEU A 164 2.78 -3.34 11.14
CA LEU A 164 3.53 -2.93 9.97
C LEU A 164 4.69 -2.00 10.36
N PRO A 165 5.96 -2.34 10.03
CA PRO A 165 7.13 -1.51 10.29
C PRO A 165 7.03 -0.11 9.71
N ALA A 166 7.63 0.87 10.41
CA ALA A 166 7.56 2.28 10.02
C ALA A 166 8.18 2.57 8.64
N GLU A 167 9.18 1.81 8.23
CA GLU A 167 9.83 1.89 6.92
C GLU A 167 8.83 1.55 5.82
N LEU A 168 8.07 0.47 5.97
CA LEU A 168 7.06 0.05 5.00
C LEU A 168 5.83 0.98 4.99
N GLN A 169 5.51 1.62 6.13
CA GLN A 169 4.49 2.67 6.18
C GLN A 169 4.87 3.86 5.30
N LYS A 170 6.14 4.28 5.30
CA LYS A 170 6.65 5.36 4.43
C LYS A 170 6.53 5.02 2.94
N LEU A 171 6.61 3.74 2.63
CA LEU A 171 6.39 3.22 1.28
C LEU A 171 4.90 3.01 0.95
N HIS A 172 3.97 3.46 1.81
CA HIS A 172 2.53 3.30 1.61
C HIS A 172 2.11 1.84 1.34
N VAL A 173 2.73 0.90 2.07
CA VAL A 173 2.34 -0.51 2.04
C VAL A 173 1.11 -0.70 2.92
N HIS A 174 0.10 -1.36 2.40
CA HIS A 174 -1.04 -1.83 3.17
C HIS A 174 -0.74 -3.18 3.80
N PHE A 175 -1.27 -3.44 4.97
CA PHE A 175 -1.02 -4.71 5.67
C PHE A 175 -2.32 -5.46 5.94
N VAL A 176 -2.31 -6.76 5.67
CA VAL A 176 -3.37 -7.70 6.02
C VAL A 176 -2.77 -8.81 6.87
N LYS A 177 -3.10 -8.80 8.17
CA LYS A 177 -2.70 -9.86 9.08
C LYS A 177 -3.62 -11.06 8.92
N GLY A 178 -3.05 -12.23 8.66
CA GLY A 178 -3.79 -13.49 8.56
C GLY A 178 -3.04 -14.56 7.81
N ASN A 179 -3.52 -15.80 7.94
CA ASN A 179 -2.93 -16.92 7.23
C ASN A 179 -3.07 -16.73 5.71
N PRO A 180 -1.96 -16.71 4.95
CA PRO A 180 -1.95 -16.38 3.53
C PRO A 180 -2.64 -17.44 2.63
N THR A 181 -2.95 -18.63 3.17
CA THR A 181 -3.67 -19.68 2.43
C THR A 181 -5.18 -19.61 2.62
N ARG A 182 -5.70 -18.73 3.49
CA ARG A 182 -7.13 -18.65 3.76
C ARG A 182 -7.83 -17.65 2.85
N ASP A 183 -8.95 -18.08 2.33
CA ASP A 183 -9.84 -17.27 1.46
C ASP A 183 -10.24 -15.92 2.07
N GLU A 184 -10.51 -15.89 3.37
CA GLU A 184 -10.86 -14.65 4.08
C GLU A 184 -9.71 -13.64 4.02
N THR A 185 -8.47 -14.08 4.23
CA THR A 185 -7.27 -13.24 4.16
C THR A 185 -7.06 -12.72 2.75
N LEU A 186 -7.17 -13.60 1.75
CA LEU A 186 -7.04 -13.27 0.33
C LEU A 186 -8.11 -12.25 -0.11
N LYS A 187 -9.36 -12.41 0.33
CA LYS A 187 -10.45 -11.44 0.09
C LYS A 187 -10.15 -10.09 0.70
N ARG A 188 -9.65 -10.05 1.93
CA ARG A 188 -9.30 -8.79 2.61
C ARG A 188 -8.20 -8.02 1.88
N ALA A 189 -7.32 -8.72 1.18
CA ALA A 189 -6.28 -8.17 0.34
C ALA A 189 -6.73 -7.86 -1.09
N SER A 190 -7.99 -8.11 -1.46
CA SER A 190 -8.52 -7.96 -2.83
C SER A 190 -7.72 -8.72 -3.90
N ILE A 191 -7.29 -9.94 -3.61
CA ILE A 191 -6.42 -10.72 -4.51
C ILE A 191 -7.04 -10.91 -5.90
N ASP A 192 -8.37 -10.98 -6.01
CA ASP A 192 -9.08 -11.17 -7.28
C ASP A 192 -8.90 -10.00 -8.26
N GLU A 193 -8.56 -8.83 -7.76
CA GLU A 193 -8.32 -7.60 -8.53
C GLU A 193 -6.83 -7.24 -8.61
N ALA A 194 -5.95 -8.07 -8.04
CA ALA A 194 -4.50 -7.89 -8.11
C ALA A 194 -3.98 -8.31 -9.49
N THR A 195 -2.91 -7.67 -9.95
CA THR A 195 -2.22 -8.03 -11.20
C THR A 195 -1.02 -8.93 -10.96
N HIS A 196 -0.36 -8.76 -9.83
CA HIS A 196 0.87 -9.50 -9.51
C HIS A 196 0.86 -9.97 -8.06
N ALA A 197 1.45 -11.12 -7.82
CA ALA A 197 1.73 -11.66 -6.50
C ALA A 197 3.21 -12.09 -6.40
N VAL A 198 3.87 -11.65 -5.36
CA VAL A 198 5.24 -12.09 -5.02
C VAL A 198 5.16 -12.90 -3.73
N ILE A 199 5.58 -14.15 -3.79
CA ILE A 199 5.56 -15.07 -2.66
C ILE A 199 7.00 -15.26 -2.22
N LEU A 200 7.35 -14.66 -1.08
CA LEU A 200 8.68 -14.74 -0.49
C LEU A 200 8.78 -15.91 0.49
N SER A 201 9.97 -16.41 0.71
CA SER A 201 10.23 -17.39 1.75
C SER A 201 10.10 -16.74 3.11
N LYS A 202 9.25 -17.28 3.97
CA LYS A 202 9.00 -16.73 5.31
C LYS A 202 10.27 -16.69 6.16
N LYS A 203 11.11 -17.70 6.03
CA LYS A 203 12.42 -17.79 6.67
C LYS A 203 13.50 -17.95 5.59
N PRO A 204 14.26 -16.90 5.29
CA PRO A 204 15.33 -16.99 4.31
C PRO A 204 16.32 -18.11 4.64
N GLY A 205 16.67 -18.93 3.64
CA GLY A 205 17.57 -20.06 3.80
C GLY A 205 16.95 -21.34 4.35
N ASP A 206 15.67 -21.34 4.74
CA ASP A 206 14.97 -22.52 5.25
C ASP A 206 14.11 -23.17 4.14
N PRO A 207 14.48 -24.38 3.64
CA PRO A 207 13.72 -25.10 2.64
C PRO A 207 12.28 -25.44 3.08
N ALA A 208 12.00 -25.50 4.38
CA ALA A 208 10.67 -25.75 4.88
C ALA A 208 9.67 -24.61 4.50
N SER A 209 10.19 -23.42 4.19
CA SER A 209 9.38 -22.29 3.69
C SER A 209 8.70 -22.61 2.34
N ASP A 210 9.27 -23.49 1.53
CA ASP A 210 8.73 -23.86 0.21
C ASP A 210 7.38 -24.54 0.30
N ASN A 211 7.12 -25.33 1.36
CA ASN A 211 5.82 -25.97 1.57
C ASN A 211 4.70 -24.93 1.77
N LEU A 212 5.00 -23.85 2.50
CA LEU A 212 4.07 -22.74 2.65
C LEU A 212 3.85 -22.03 1.31
N ASN A 213 4.93 -21.78 0.57
CA ASN A 213 4.88 -21.12 -0.74
C ASN A 213 4.07 -21.91 -1.77
N ILE A 214 4.18 -23.26 -1.78
CA ILE A 214 3.33 -24.13 -2.58
C ILE A 214 1.86 -23.95 -2.18
N SER A 215 1.56 -23.98 -0.88
CA SER A 215 0.21 -23.85 -0.37
C SER A 215 -0.43 -22.50 -0.71
N ILE A 216 0.36 -21.41 -0.63
CA ILE A 216 -0.07 -20.06 -1.01
C ILE A 216 -0.35 -20.00 -2.52
N THR A 217 0.55 -20.56 -3.35
CA THR A 217 0.38 -20.62 -4.80
C THR A 217 -0.92 -21.35 -5.16
N LEU A 218 -1.19 -22.51 -4.59
CA LEU A 218 -2.44 -23.26 -4.80
C LEU A 218 -3.66 -22.44 -4.39
N ALA A 219 -3.60 -21.71 -3.28
CA ALA A 219 -4.71 -20.88 -2.82
C ALA A 219 -5.00 -19.71 -3.77
N ILE A 220 -3.98 -19.10 -4.35
CA ILE A 220 -4.12 -18.03 -5.34
C ILE A 220 -4.68 -18.59 -6.65
N GLU A 221 -4.07 -19.64 -7.20
CA GLU A 221 -4.45 -20.25 -8.49
C GLU A 221 -5.86 -20.84 -8.46
N GLY A 222 -6.24 -21.45 -7.34
CA GLY A 222 -7.58 -21.96 -7.13
C GLY A 222 -8.65 -20.87 -7.09
N ARG A 223 -8.24 -19.61 -6.82
CA ARG A 223 -9.14 -18.47 -6.70
C ARG A 223 -9.13 -17.56 -7.92
N SER A 224 -7.96 -17.18 -8.42
CA SER A 224 -7.81 -16.23 -9.54
C SER A 224 -6.57 -16.55 -10.37
N ARG A 225 -6.80 -17.11 -11.58
CA ARG A 225 -5.75 -17.37 -12.56
C ARG A 225 -5.28 -16.13 -13.34
N LYS A 226 -5.76 -14.94 -12.96
CA LYS A 226 -5.38 -13.68 -13.63
C LYS A 226 -4.17 -13.02 -12.99
N VAL A 227 -3.80 -13.45 -11.78
CA VAL A 227 -2.70 -12.87 -11.02
C VAL A 227 -1.40 -13.52 -11.48
N ASN A 228 -0.45 -12.71 -11.96
CA ASN A 228 0.88 -13.21 -12.30
C ASN A 228 1.67 -13.49 -11.02
N THR A 229 2.01 -14.75 -10.79
CA THR A 229 2.70 -15.21 -9.58
C THR A 229 4.20 -15.36 -9.80
N VAL A 230 4.99 -14.75 -8.90
CA VAL A 230 6.44 -14.95 -8.80
C VAL A 230 6.74 -15.55 -7.42
N VAL A 231 7.33 -16.74 -7.40
CA VAL A 231 7.51 -17.51 -6.16
C VAL A 231 8.99 -17.72 -5.89
N GLU A 232 9.43 -17.36 -4.70
CA GLU A 232 10.75 -17.72 -4.20
C GLU A 232 10.79 -19.20 -3.80
N CYS A 233 11.83 -19.89 -4.20
CA CYS A 233 12.10 -21.29 -3.90
C CYS A 233 13.49 -21.44 -3.28
N MET A 234 13.59 -22.17 -2.17
CA MET A 234 14.85 -22.46 -1.50
C MET A 234 15.46 -23.76 -1.98
N ASP A 235 14.66 -24.82 -2.14
CA ASP A 235 15.13 -26.12 -2.60
C ASP A 235 14.82 -26.31 -4.09
N PRO A 236 15.83 -26.49 -4.96
CA PRO A 236 15.61 -26.78 -6.38
C PRO A 236 14.70 -27.97 -6.65
N ALA A 237 14.67 -28.97 -5.75
CA ALA A 237 13.79 -30.13 -5.88
C ALA A 237 12.29 -29.75 -5.79
N THR A 238 11.97 -28.62 -5.17
CA THR A 238 10.60 -28.13 -4.99
C THR A 238 10.04 -27.40 -6.22
N GLU A 239 10.89 -26.99 -7.17
CA GLU A 239 10.46 -26.25 -8.36
C GLU A 239 9.38 -26.96 -9.16
N GLU A 240 9.48 -28.29 -9.30
CA GLU A 240 8.46 -29.07 -10.05
C GLU A 240 7.09 -29.02 -9.37
N LEU A 241 7.08 -29.05 -8.03
CA LEU A 241 5.83 -28.94 -7.27
C LEU A 241 5.21 -27.54 -7.40
N LEU A 242 6.02 -26.48 -7.37
CA LEU A 242 5.55 -25.12 -7.59
C LEU A 242 4.98 -24.93 -9.00
N ARG A 243 5.61 -25.53 -10.04
CA ARG A 243 5.05 -25.51 -11.39
C ARG A 243 3.71 -26.26 -11.46
N LYS A 244 3.60 -27.41 -10.81
CA LYS A 244 2.34 -28.16 -10.71
C LYS A 244 1.28 -27.41 -9.92
N ALA A 245 1.68 -26.58 -8.95
CA ALA A 245 0.80 -25.69 -8.22
C ALA A 245 0.26 -24.52 -9.08
N GLY A 246 0.84 -24.28 -10.27
CA GLY A 246 0.35 -23.31 -11.24
C GLY A 246 1.09 -22.00 -11.28
N CYS A 247 2.20 -21.81 -10.50
CA CYS A 247 2.91 -20.53 -10.51
C CYS A 247 3.49 -20.16 -11.89
N ASP A 248 3.46 -18.88 -12.23
CA ASP A 248 3.97 -18.40 -13.52
C ASP A 248 5.50 -18.36 -13.57
N ARG A 249 6.14 -17.96 -12.47
CA ARG A 249 7.60 -17.81 -12.39
C ARG A 249 8.14 -18.27 -11.04
N ILE A 250 9.31 -18.93 -11.08
CA ILE A 250 10.02 -19.41 -9.89
C ILE A 250 11.41 -18.78 -9.87
N VAL A 251 11.80 -18.30 -8.71
CA VAL A 251 13.15 -17.79 -8.42
C VAL A 251 13.80 -18.70 -7.37
N CYS A 252 14.65 -19.61 -7.80
CA CYS A 252 15.40 -20.48 -6.88
C CYS A 252 16.65 -19.74 -6.37
N THR A 253 16.54 -19.14 -5.18
CA THR A 253 17.58 -18.28 -4.61
C THR A 253 18.82 -19.05 -4.19
N SER A 254 18.69 -20.29 -3.70
CA SER A 254 19.84 -21.12 -3.33
C SER A 254 20.72 -21.48 -4.53
N ARG A 255 20.09 -21.93 -5.63
CA ARG A 255 20.80 -22.24 -6.88
C ARG A 255 21.44 -20.99 -7.48
N PHE A 256 20.69 -19.88 -7.52
CA PHE A 256 21.22 -18.62 -8.01
C PHE A 256 22.44 -18.17 -7.21
N GLY A 257 22.36 -18.19 -5.88
CA GLY A 257 23.46 -17.84 -4.99
C GLY A 257 24.70 -18.73 -5.18
N ALA A 258 24.52 -20.05 -5.27
CA ALA A 258 25.62 -20.97 -5.50
C ALA A 258 26.34 -20.73 -6.84
N ASN A 259 25.56 -20.56 -7.92
CA ASN A 259 26.11 -20.26 -9.24
C ASN A 259 26.84 -18.90 -9.24
N PHE A 260 26.27 -17.91 -8.58
CA PHE A 260 26.82 -16.57 -8.46
C PHE A 260 28.17 -16.58 -7.73
N MET A 261 28.25 -17.24 -6.56
CA MET A 261 29.50 -17.38 -5.80
C MET A 261 30.59 -18.10 -6.63
N SER A 262 30.20 -19.14 -7.37
CA SER A 262 31.13 -19.87 -8.26
C SER A 262 31.67 -18.98 -9.39
N GLN A 263 30.77 -18.17 -9.98
CA GLN A 263 31.15 -17.24 -11.05
C GLN A 263 32.04 -16.11 -10.52
N GLU A 264 31.76 -15.57 -9.35
CA GLU A 264 32.61 -14.54 -8.74
C GLU A 264 34.01 -15.05 -8.43
N LEU A 265 34.15 -16.33 -7.99
CA LEU A 265 35.42 -16.95 -7.78
C LEU A 265 36.24 -17.15 -9.08
N LEU A 266 35.55 -17.59 -10.16
CA LEU A 266 36.17 -17.86 -11.45
C LEU A 266 36.44 -16.59 -12.26
N ASN A 267 35.59 -15.60 -12.13
CA ASN A 267 35.59 -14.36 -12.89
C ASN A 267 35.32 -13.17 -11.93
N PRO A 268 36.34 -12.73 -11.15
CA PRO A 268 36.19 -11.65 -10.20
C PRO A 268 35.65 -10.37 -10.86
N GLY A 269 34.64 -9.74 -10.25
CA GLY A 269 33.97 -8.56 -10.77
C GLY A 269 32.62 -8.85 -11.45
N VAL A 270 32.17 -10.10 -11.47
CA VAL A 270 30.81 -10.45 -11.95
C VAL A 270 29.74 -9.80 -11.10
N GLN A 271 30.02 -9.59 -9.81
CA GLN A 271 29.07 -8.92 -8.91
C GLN A 271 28.74 -7.51 -9.39
N GLU A 272 29.73 -6.69 -9.69
CA GLU A 272 29.53 -5.31 -10.14
C GLU A 272 28.72 -5.25 -11.43
N VAL A 273 28.99 -6.18 -12.35
CA VAL A 273 28.27 -6.29 -13.63
C VAL A 273 26.79 -6.66 -13.39
N LEU A 274 26.52 -7.65 -12.54
CA LEU A 274 25.16 -8.09 -12.25
C LEU A 274 24.40 -7.07 -11.41
N ASP A 275 25.05 -6.40 -10.47
CA ASP A 275 24.43 -5.31 -9.69
C ASP A 275 23.96 -4.17 -10.61
N ASP A 276 24.73 -3.82 -11.65
CA ASP A 276 24.33 -2.82 -12.65
C ASP A 276 23.15 -3.33 -13.50
N LEU A 277 23.20 -4.57 -13.98
CA LEU A 277 22.20 -5.15 -14.88
C LEU A 277 20.88 -5.50 -14.20
N LEU A 278 20.87 -5.80 -12.91
CA LEU A 278 19.69 -6.22 -12.14
C LEU A 278 19.03 -5.07 -11.37
N SER A 279 19.73 -3.95 -11.16
CA SER A 279 19.16 -2.78 -10.50
C SER A 279 18.44 -1.88 -11.48
N SER A 280 17.24 -1.43 -11.11
CA SER A 280 16.48 -0.44 -11.86
C SER A 280 16.94 1.01 -11.59
N ARG A 281 17.93 1.23 -10.70
CA ARG A 281 18.35 2.56 -10.25
C ARG A 281 19.23 3.30 -11.22
N LYS A 282 20.17 2.59 -11.83
CA LYS A 282 21.21 3.15 -12.74
C LYS A 282 21.69 2.09 -13.71
N GLY A 283 22.34 2.54 -14.77
CA GLY A 283 23.08 1.67 -15.68
C GLY A 283 22.24 1.06 -16.78
N GLN A 284 22.62 -0.15 -17.14
CA GLN A 284 22.01 -0.90 -18.23
C GLN A 284 21.15 -2.02 -17.64
N GLN A 285 19.97 -2.26 -18.20
CA GLN A 285 19.05 -3.27 -17.69
C GLN A 285 18.69 -4.31 -18.75
N PHE A 286 18.26 -5.48 -18.30
CA PHE A 286 17.69 -6.50 -19.18
C PHE A 286 16.28 -6.15 -19.60
N TYR A 287 16.04 -6.23 -20.93
CA TYR A 287 14.69 -6.08 -21.49
C TYR A 287 14.35 -7.23 -22.42
N PHE A 288 13.10 -7.67 -22.36
CA PHE A 288 12.51 -8.61 -23.31
C PHE A 288 11.61 -7.81 -24.26
N VAL A 289 12.17 -7.44 -25.42
CA VAL A 289 11.53 -6.55 -26.39
C VAL A 289 10.79 -7.37 -27.42
N PRO A 290 9.47 -7.16 -27.62
CA PRO A 290 8.72 -7.84 -28.68
C PRO A 290 9.30 -7.54 -30.05
N PHE A 291 9.50 -8.58 -30.86
CA PHE A 291 9.89 -8.44 -32.27
C PHE A 291 8.64 -8.39 -33.16
N GLN A 292 8.57 -7.42 -34.05
CA GLN A 292 7.51 -7.27 -35.04
C GLN A 292 8.10 -7.08 -36.43
N GLY A 293 7.52 -7.76 -37.42
CA GLY A 293 7.92 -7.69 -38.81
C GLY A 293 8.24 -9.04 -39.43
N SER A 294 8.79 -9.02 -40.64
CA SER A 294 9.19 -10.24 -41.32
C SER A 294 10.33 -10.95 -40.60
N PRO A 295 10.43 -12.27 -40.70
CA PRO A 295 11.55 -13.01 -40.14
C PRO A 295 12.89 -12.42 -40.60
N ALA A 296 13.79 -12.16 -39.64
CA ALA A 296 15.07 -11.53 -39.89
C ALA A 296 16.21 -12.30 -39.20
N PRO A 297 17.43 -12.34 -39.80
CA PRO A 297 18.57 -12.95 -39.15
C PRO A 297 18.98 -12.16 -37.90
N PHE A 298 19.46 -12.87 -36.88
CA PHE A 298 19.83 -12.26 -35.59
C PHE A 298 20.89 -11.15 -35.76
N SER A 299 21.75 -11.24 -36.75
CA SER A 299 22.71 -10.17 -37.09
C SER A 299 22.00 -8.85 -37.38
N ALA A 300 20.98 -8.85 -38.25
CA ALA A 300 20.21 -7.65 -38.57
C ALA A 300 19.45 -7.09 -37.36
N VAL A 301 18.88 -8.00 -36.55
CA VAL A 301 18.22 -7.64 -35.28
C VAL A 301 19.21 -7.01 -34.28
N ALA A 302 20.43 -7.55 -34.17
CA ALA A 302 21.48 -7.03 -33.30
C ALA A 302 21.95 -5.64 -33.76
N ASP A 303 22.06 -5.42 -35.09
CA ASP A 303 22.42 -4.11 -35.64
C ASP A 303 21.30 -3.08 -35.38
N ALA A 304 20.03 -3.47 -35.52
CA ALA A 304 18.89 -2.60 -35.16
C ALA A 304 18.86 -2.25 -33.66
N CYS A 305 19.22 -3.19 -32.79
CA CYS A 305 19.37 -2.92 -31.35
C CYS A 305 20.52 -1.93 -31.09
N ARG A 306 21.67 -2.14 -31.74
CA ARG A 306 22.86 -1.28 -31.60
C ARG A 306 22.56 0.15 -32.06
N GLY A 307 21.84 0.31 -33.14
CA GLY A 307 21.38 1.62 -33.64
C GLY A 307 20.48 2.38 -32.66
N ARG A 308 19.87 1.67 -31.67
CA ARG A 308 19.04 2.24 -30.61
C ARG A 308 19.76 2.28 -29.24
N GLY A 309 21.07 2.05 -29.19
CA GLY A 309 21.87 2.04 -27.96
C GLY A 309 21.66 0.81 -27.09
N HIS A 310 21.20 -0.30 -27.68
CA HIS A 310 21.01 -1.59 -26.99
C HIS A 310 21.96 -2.65 -27.50
N LEU A 311 22.36 -3.56 -26.61
CA LEU A 311 23.08 -4.78 -26.96
C LEU A 311 22.09 -5.94 -27.02
N ALA A 312 21.94 -6.60 -28.17
CA ALA A 312 21.17 -7.83 -28.26
C ALA A 312 21.98 -9.01 -27.67
N LEU A 313 21.43 -9.68 -26.67
CA LEU A 313 22.02 -10.84 -26.04
C LEU A 313 21.49 -12.17 -26.61
N GLY A 314 20.25 -12.18 -27.05
CA GLY A 314 19.62 -13.42 -27.51
C GLY A 314 18.13 -13.26 -27.79
N VAL A 315 17.45 -14.41 -27.88
CA VAL A 315 16.03 -14.50 -28.20
C VAL A 315 15.32 -15.42 -27.21
N SER A 316 14.13 -14.99 -26.79
CA SER A 316 13.22 -15.77 -25.94
C SER A 316 12.04 -16.26 -26.79
N ARG A 317 11.85 -17.57 -26.79
CA ARG A 317 10.77 -18.33 -27.46
C ARG A 317 9.92 -19.08 -26.45
N ALA A 318 8.88 -19.73 -26.94
CA ALA A 318 8.04 -20.59 -26.11
C ALA A 318 8.79 -21.81 -25.56
N ASP A 319 9.78 -22.32 -26.30
CA ASP A 319 10.63 -23.45 -25.95
C ASP A 319 11.82 -23.08 -25.06
N GLY A 320 12.05 -21.78 -24.79
CA GLY A 320 13.09 -21.32 -23.90
C GLY A 320 13.86 -20.08 -24.41
N VAL A 321 14.99 -19.85 -23.75
CA VAL A 321 15.90 -18.72 -24.02
C VAL A 321 17.14 -19.21 -24.72
N ARG A 322 17.52 -18.53 -25.80
CA ARG A 322 18.81 -18.72 -26.50
C ARG A 322 19.65 -17.48 -26.37
N ILE A 323 20.75 -17.60 -25.66
CA ILE A 323 21.76 -16.54 -25.54
C ILE A 323 22.81 -16.73 -26.63
N ASN A 324 23.25 -15.63 -27.23
CA ASN A 324 24.26 -15.58 -28.27
C ASN A 324 24.00 -16.57 -29.43
N PRO A 325 22.81 -16.53 -30.06
CA PRO A 325 22.54 -17.42 -31.19
C PRO A 325 23.44 -17.09 -32.37
N GLN A 326 23.55 -18.03 -33.34
CA GLN A 326 24.30 -17.80 -34.58
C GLN A 326 23.71 -16.58 -35.33
N GLN A 327 24.59 -15.94 -36.12
CA GLN A 327 24.21 -14.67 -36.81
C GLN A 327 23.07 -14.82 -37.80
N ASP A 328 22.94 -16.00 -38.45
CA ASP A 328 21.90 -16.39 -39.39
C ASP A 328 20.62 -16.90 -38.75
N PHE A 329 20.59 -17.05 -37.39
CA PHE A 329 19.44 -17.49 -36.64
C PHE A 329 18.25 -16.56 -36.90
N GLN A 330 17.13 -17.13 -37.37
CA GLN A 330 15.93 -16.37 -37.73
C GLN A 330 15.11 -16.01 -36.49
N VAL A 331 14.85 -14.73 -36.32
CA VAL A 331 13.95 -14.17 -35.32
C VAL A 331 12.62 -13.87 -36.01
N SER A 332 11.53 -14.40 -35.45
CA SER A 332 10.19 -14.32 -36.04
C SER A 332 9.26 -13.44 -35.24
N GLU A 333 8.19 -12.98 -35.86
CA GLU A 333 7.15 -12.20 -35.20
C GLU A 333 6.57 -12.95 -33.99
N GLY A 334 6.33 -12.21 -32.90
CA GLY A 334 5.83 -12.77 -31.62
C GLY A 334 6.94 -13.29 -30.70
N GLU A 335 8.17 -13.42 -31.16
CA GLU A 335 9.33 -13.70 -30.31
C GLU A 335 9.80 -12.45 -29.60
N ARG A 336 10.54 -12.61 -28.50
CA ARG A 336 11.11 -11.47 -27.78
C ARG A 336 12.63 -11.48 -27.86
N VAL A 337 13.20 -10.35 -28.28
CA VAL A 337 14.65 -10.15 -28.26
C VAL A 337 15.08 -9.75 -26.84
N ILE A 338 16.09 -10.43 -26.33
CA ILE A 338 16.69 -10.11 -25.04
C ILE A 338 17.76 -9.07 -25.28
N THR A 339 17.59 -7.92 -24.69
CA THR A 339 18.51 -6.78 -24.85
C THR A 339 19.01 -6.27 -23.51
N VAL A 340 20.20 -5.67 -23.52
CA VAL A 340 20.71 -4.80 -22.47
C VAL A 340 20.74 -3.38 -22.99
N GLY A 341 20.19 -2.44 -22.25
CA GLY A 341 20.09 -1.05 -22.67
C GLY A 341 19.68 -0.10 -21.55
N PRO A 342 19.74 1.23 -21.80
CA PRO A 342 19.48 2.25 -20.80
C PRO A 342 17.98 2.46 -20.52
N SER A 343 17.10 1.98 -21.39
CA SER A 343 15.65 2.18 -21.28
C SER A 343 14.90 1.10 -22.03
N ARG A 344 13.62 0.87 -21.66
CA ARG A 344 12.77 -0.14 -22.29
C ARG A 344 12.37 0.28 -23.70
N LEU A 345 12.60 -0.55 -24.70
CA LEU A 345 12.05 -0.41 -26.03
C LEU A 345 10.63 -1.01 -26.08
N ALA A 346 9.69 -0.30 -26.70
CA ALA A 346 8.32 -0.79 -26.81
C ALA A 346 8.24 -1.98 -27.79
N VAL A 347 8.95 -1.88 -28.91
CA VAL A 347 8.97 -2.89 -29.98
C VAL A 347 10.27 -2.77 -30.76
N LEU A 348 10.73 -3.88 -31.31
CA LEU A 348 11.87 -3.95 -32.23
C LEU A 348 11.40 -4.44 -33.59
N SER A 349 11.80 -3.73 -34.64
CA SER A 349 11.60 -4.10 -36.04
C SER A 349 12.88 -3.88 -36.85
N VAL A 350 13.08 -4.70 -37.86
CA VAL A 350 14.19 -4.63 -38.82
C VAL A 350 13.67 -4.30 -40.19
#